data_de907328df8909fe43b2cec2e5192c42
#
_entry.id   de907328df8909fe43b2cec2e5192c42
#
_cell.length_a   1.000
_cell.length_b   1.000
_cell.length_c   1.000
_cell.angle_alpha   90.00
_cell.angle_beta   90.00
_cell.angle_gamma   90.00
#
_symmetry.space_group_name_H-M   'P 1'
#
loop_
_entity.id
_entity.type
_entity.pdbx_description
1 polymer ?
#
loop_
_entity_poly.entity_id
_entity_poly.type
_entity_poly.pdbx_seq_one_letter_code
_entity_poly.pdbx_strand_id
1 'polypeptide(L)'
;MRVKAREAKEWAKALRGVIDTFPTPYTEAEEIDEERVRKLIRYSYELMKSDGILAIGGASEFWFLTKEERKRYCEVVVDEAEKTRPGAPIIICTLCTSARETVELTRHAAEAGASAVMLRNPLFATDERGVYEFYRYVSDNSDIAIVLQNVAGAGGVFYMSPGLIAQMAEEMPAICAIKNLAGGSHSIALKKLAGDNMAVSCFDSYALMSGVISPLGLVDPILLGRQSMLFQTPDNLIMRQFCYACIEGDLAQAREIYFNQLTHLTKLYYQEAVIRPNPGGTLEYNQAVVKYWATLLGIPVGKPAARAPVSPPTDEIKEKVRAGLLKAGFIKG
;
A
#
# COMPACT_ATOMS: atom_id res chain seq x y z
N MET A 1 -2.40 -10.38 14.92
CA MET A 1 -1.41 -11.26 15.63
C MET A 1 0.00 -10.90 15.17
N ARG A 2 0.88 -10.45 16.08
CA ARG A 2 2.29 -10.11 15.78
C ARG A 2 3.07 -11.30 15.21
N VAL A 3 3.78 -11.08 14.10
CA VAL A 3 4.66 -12.09 13.49
C VAL A 3 6.11 -11.76 13.83
N LYS A 4 6.78 -12.65 14.56
CA LYS A 4 8.20 -12.47 14.93
C LYS A 4 9.11 -12.58 13.70
N ALA A 5 10.28 -11.96 13.77
CA ALA A 5 11.27 -11.98 12.68
C ALA A 5 11.56 -13.39 12.16
N ARG A 6 11.72 -14.38 13.04
CA ARG A 6 11.99 -15.78 12.68
C ARG A 6 10.83 -16.49 11.97
N GLU A 7 9.59 -15.99 12.11
CA GLU A 7 8.36 -16.55 11.55
C GLU A 7 7.94 -15.81 10.27
N ALA A 8 8.63 -14.71 9.95
CA ALA A 8 8.22 -13.77 8.91
C ALA A 8 8.12 -14.40 7.52
N LYS A 9 9.10 -15.19 7.13
CA LYS A 9 9.12 -15.85 5.81
C LYS A 9 7.97 -16.86 5.65
N GLU A 10 7.65 -17.60 6.70
CA GLU A 10 6.54 -18.55 6.65
C GLU A 10 5.19 -17.83 6.60
N TRP A 11 5.04 -16.76 7.38
CA TRP A 11 3.86 -15.90 7.31
C TRP A 11 3.67 -15.30 5.92
N ALA A 12 4.76 -14.84 5.28
CA ALA A 12 4.70 -14.21 3.97
C ALA A 12 4.26 -15.15 2.85
N LYS A 13 4.52 -16.46 2.96
CA LYS A 13 4.02 -17.48 2.01
C LYS A 13 2.50 -17.57 1.97
N ALA A 14 1.84 -17.27 3.09
CA ALA A 14 0.39 -17.22 3.19
C ALA A 14 -0.21 -15.86 2.80
N LEU A 15 0.61 -14.83 2.61
CA LEU A 15 0.15 -13.49 2.29
C LEU A 15 -0.34 -13.44 0.84
N ARG A 16 -1.63 -13.15 0.67
CA ARG A 16 -2.30 -13.08 -0.64
C ARG A 16 -3.57 -12.26 -0.58
N GLY A 17 -4.12 -11.92 -1.73
CA GLY A 17 -5.38 -11.20 -1.83
C GLY A 17 -5.22 -9.70 -1.80
N VAL A 18 -6.24 -9.01 -1.35
CA VAL A 18 -6.37 -7.56 -1.37
C VAL A 18 -6.05 -6.97 0.00
N ILE A 19 -4.99 -6.19 0.09
CA ILE A 19 -4.59 -5.47 1.30
C ILE A 19 -4.91 -3.99 1.09
N ASP A 20 -5.94 -3.50 1.76
CA ASP A 20 -6.40 -2.13 1.60
C ASP A 20 -5.49 -1.13 2.29
N THR A 21 -5.40 0.06 1.70
CA THR A 21 -4.77 1.21 2.31
C THR A 21 -5.62 2.47 2.03
N PHE A 22 -5.82 3.30 3.05
CA PHE A 22 -6.72 4.44 3.01
C PHE A 22 -6.03 5.73 3.47
N PRO A 23 -6.53 6.90 3.03
CA PRO A 23 -6.05 8.19 3.52
C PRO A 23 -6.43 8.40 4.98
N THR A 24 -5.66 9.21 5.69
CA THR A 24 -5.97 9.59 7.06
C THR A 24 -7.18 10.53 7.10
N PRO A 25 -8.28 10.19 7.77
CA PRO A 25 -9.38 11.12 7.98
C PRO A 25 -9.00 12.15 9.05
N TYR A 26 -9.33 13.41 8.80
CA TYR A 26 -9.11 14.50 9.74
C TYR A 26 -10.44 15.14 10.18
N THR A 27 -10.45 15.66 11.41
CA THR A 27 -11.49 16.54 11.93
C THR A 27 -11.37 17.94 11.31
N GLU A 28 -12.32 18.84 11.62
CA GLU A 28 -12.23 20.25 11.22
C GLU A 28 -11.01 20.98 11.86
N ALA A 29 -10.55 20.49 13.01
CA ALA A 29 -9.36 20.99 13.70
C ALA A 29 -8.05 20.37 13.19
N GLU A 30 -8.10 19.64 12.07
CA GLU A 30 -6.96 18.91 11.47
C GLU A 30 -6.35 17.81 12.37
N GLU A 31 -7.06 17.36 13.38
CA GLU A 31 -6.69 16.20 14.18
C GLU A 31 -7.11 14.90 13.49
N ILE A 32 -6.46 13.77 13.81
CA ILE A 32 -6.89 12.45 13.30
C ILE A 32 -8.27 12.12 13.85
N ASP A 33 -9.24 11.88 12.96
CA ASP A 33 -10.59 11.44 13.32
C ASP A 33 -10.58 9.92 13.58
N GLU A 34 -10.30 9.54 14.82
CA GLU A 34 -10.19 8.13 15.23
C GLU A 34 -11.46 7.32 14.95
N GLU A 35 -12.65 7.93 15.14
CA GLU A 35 -13.89 7.23 14.86
C GLU A 35 -14.07 6.92 13.37
N ARG A 36 -13.66 7.84 12.50
CA ARG A 36 -13.64 7.60 11.05
C ARG A 36 -12.58 6.59 10.64
N VAL A 37 -11.42 6.56 11.31
CA VAL A 37 -10.42 5.50 11.11
C VAL A 37 -11.05 4.14 11.38
N ARG A 38 -11.76 3.98 12.51
CA ARG A 38 -12.47 2.75 12.85
C ARG A 38 -13.53 2.39 11.81
N LYS A 39 -14.31 3.37 11.35
CA LYS A 39 -15.29 3.17 10.27
C LYS A 39 -14.65 2.72 8.96
N LEU A 40 -13.50 3.28 8.58
CA LEU A 40 -12.75 2.86 7.39
C LEU A 40 -12.28 1.40 7.47
N ILE A 41 -11.83 0.96 8.63
CA ILE A 41 -11.40 -0.42 8.84
C ILE A 41 -12.59 -1.38 8.71
N ARG A 42 -13.73 -1.08 9.36
CA ARG A 42 -14.95 -1.87 9.18
C ARG A 42 -15.43 -1.86 7.73
N TYR A 43 -15.43 -0.70 7.08
CA TYR A 43 -15.76 -0.57 5.67
C TYR A 43 -14.89 -1.47 4.79
N SER A 44 -13.57 -1.46 4.98
CA SER A 44 -12.64 -2.30 4.24
C SER A 44 -12.92 -3.80 4.43
N TYR A 45 -13.11 -4.26 5.66
CA TYR A 45 -13.31 -5.68 5.93
C TYR A 45 -14.72 -6.17 5.61
N GLU A 46 -15.75 -5.41 6.02
CA GLU A 46 -17.13 -5.85 5.94
C GLU A 46 -17.75 -5.62 4.56
N LEU A 47 -17.46 -4.49 3.93
CA LEU A 47 -18.04 -4.11 2.65
C LEU A 47 -17.10 -4.40 1.46
N MET A 48 -15.85 -3.99 1.54
CA MET A 48 -14.88 -4.18 0.45
C MET A 48 -14.25 -5.58 0.46
N LYS A 49 -14.52 -6.39 1.50
CA LYS A 49 -14.01 -7.76 1.66
C LYS A 49 -12.49 -7.86 1.57
N SER A 50 -11.79 -6.85 2.09
CA SER A 50 -10.33 -6.81 2.12
C SER A 50 -9.74 -7.98 2.91
N ASP A 51 -8.60 -8.50 2.49
CA ASP A 51 -7.91 -9.60 3.15
C ASP A 51 -6.94 -9.11 4.24
N GLY A 52 -6.60 -7.82 4.24
CA GLY A 52 -5.77 -7.19 5.26
C GLY A 52 -5.77 -5.67 5.15
N ILE A 53 -5.08 -5.02 6.08
CA ILE A 53 -4.93 -3.57 6.15
C ILE A 53 -3.45 -3.18 6.12
N LEU A 54 -3.13 -2.16 5.32
CA LEU A 54 -1.86 -1.44 5.32
C LEU A 54 -2.14 0.02 5.70
N ALA A 55 -1.67 0.47 6.86
CA ALA A 55 -1.93 1.82 7.36
C ALA A 55 -0.65 2.63 7.59
N ILE A 56 -0.82 3.93 7.75
CA ILE A 56 0.23 4.93 8.07
C ILE A 56 1.33 4.97 6.99
N GLY A 57 1.01 4.54 5.77
CA GLY A 57 1.91 4.64 4.61
C GLY A 57 1.74 5.95 3.85
N GLY A 58 2.27 5.98 2.62
CA GLY A 58 2.12 7.14 1.74
C GLY A 58 0.66 7.46 1.41
N ALA A 59 -0.23 6.47 1.40
CA ALA A 59 -1.66 6.70 1.25
C ALA A 59 -2.26 7.43 2.45
N SER A 60 -1.76 7.14 3.63
CA SER A 60 -2.21 7.72 4.90
C SER A 60 -1.43 9.00 5.26
N GLU A 61 -0.67 9.57 4.33
CA GLU A 61 0.00 10.87 4.52
C GLU A 61 0.99 10.89 5.70
N PHE A 62 1.72 9.78 5.95
CA PHE A 62 2.54 9.59 7.16
C PHE A 62 3.56 10.72 7.42
N TRP A 63 4.03 11.41 6.39
CA TRP A 63 4.97 12.51 6.50
C TRP A 63 4.37 13.81 7.05
N PHE A 64 3.05 13.90 7.18
CA PHE A 64 2.34 15.02 7.81
C PHE A 64 1.86 14.70 9.24
N LEU A 65 2.21 13.51 9.73
CA LEU A 65 1.86 13.06 11.08
C LEU A 65 3.06 13.17 12.01
N THR A 66 2.84 13.69 13.20
CA THR A 66 3.85 13.64 14.28
C THR A 66 4.10 12.19 14.71
N LYS A 67 5.16 11.96 15.43
CA LYS A 67 5.48 10.63 15.97
C LYS A 67 4.39 10.13 16.92
N GLU A 68 3.88 10.98 17.77
CA GLU A 68 2.83 10.69 18.73
C GLU A 68 1.51 10.35 18.02
N GLU A 69 1.14 11.13 16.98
CA GLU A 69 -0.02 10.80 16.14
C GLU A 69 0.15 9.45 15.44
N ARG A 70 1.33 9.13 14.96
CA ARG A 70 1.60 7.83 14.31
C ARG A 70 1.48 6.67 15.27
N LYS A 71 1.96 6.82 16.52
CA LYS A 71 1.78 5.82 17.58
C LYS A 71 0.30 5.63 17.90
N ARG A 72 -0.42 6.72 18.15
CA ARG A 72 -1.85 6.66 18.45
C ARG A 72 -2.67 6.08 17.30
N TYR A 73 -2.38 6.48 16.09
CA TYR A 73 -3.04 5.94 14.89
C TYR A 73 -2.80 4.43 14.76
N CYS A 74 -1.58 3.97 15.00
CA CYS A 74 -1.24 2.55 15.00
C CYS A 74 -2.11 1.77 15.99
N GLU A 75 -2.24 2.24 17.22
CA GLU A 75 -3.07 1.62 18.25
C GLU A 75 -4.54 1.51 17.81
N VAL A 76 -5.11 2.60 17.27
CA VAL A 76 -6.49 2.63 16.78
C VAL A 76 -6.71 1.64 15.63
N VAL A 77 -5.76 1.58 14.68
CA VAL A 77 -5.85 0.66 13.54
C VAL A 77 -5.78 -0.78 14.00
N VAL A 78 -4.81 -1.12 14.85
CA VAL A 78 -4.60 -2.51 15.31
C VAL A 78 -5.78 -2.97 16.15
N ASP A 79 -6.25 -2.13 17.08
CA ASP A 79 -7.41 -2.44 17.94
C ASP A 79 -8.66 -2.73 17.12
N GLU A 80 -9.01 -1.86 16.17
CA GLU A 80 -10.21 -2.04 15.35
C GLU A 80 -10.09 -3.19 14.34
N ALA A 81 -8.92 -3.34 13.72
CA ALA A 81 -8.70 -4.40 12.74
C ALA A 81 -8.78 -5.80 13.40
N GLU A 82 -8.18 -5.97 14.57
CA GLU A 82 -8.23 -7.25 15.30
C GLU A 82 -9.66 -7.55 15.80
N LYS A 83 -10.45 -6.54 16.18
CA LYS A 83 -11.85 -6.70 16.57
C LYS A 83 -12.73 -7.08 15.38
N THR A 84 -12.52 -6.46 14.22
CA THR A 84 -13.37 -6.64 13.05
C THR A 84 -13.06 -7.93 12.31
N ARG A 85 -11.78 -8.27 12.16
CA ARG A 85 -11.31 -9.48 11.46
C ARG A 85 -10.08 -10.06 12.17
N PRO A 86 -10.27 -10.83 13.25
CA PRO A 86 -9.16 -11.42 14.01
C PRO A 86 -8.20 -12.22 13.13
N GLY A 87 -6.91 -12.01 13.32
CA GLY A 87 -5.85 -12.73 12.62
C GLY A 87 -5.59 -12.29 11.18
N ALA A 88 -6.34 -11.34 10.63
CA ALA A 88 -6.03 -10.77 9.31
C ALA A 88 -4.71 -9.98 9.33
N PRO A 89 -3.96 -9.92 8.21
CA PRO A 89 -2.75 -9.12 8.11
C PRO A 89 -2.98 -7.64 8.45
N ILE A 90 -2.25 -7.12 9.44
CA ILE A 90 -2.22 -5.71 9.80
C ILE A 90 -0.79 -5.22 9.63
N ILE A 91 -0.54 -4.41 8.61
CA ILE A 91 0.77 -3.89 8.24
C ILE A 91 0.83 -2.40 8.55
N ILE A 92 1.78 -1.96 9.36
CA ILE A 92 1.95 -0.56 9.75
C ILE A 92 3.22 0.01 9.13
N CYS A 93 3.12 1.13 8.44
CA CYS A 93 4.31 1.80 7.93
C CYS A 93 4.98 2.62 9.04
N THR A 94 6.25 2.33 9.30
CA THR A 94 6.99 2.91 10.44
C THR A 94 8.22 3.73 10.03
N LEU A 95 8.50 3.87 8.73
CA LEU A 95 9.64 4.64 8.25
C LEU A 95 9.63 6.07 8.78
N CYS A 96 10.79 6.50 9.29
CA CYS A 96 11.15 7.89 9.56
C CYS A 96 12.44 8.26 8.85
N THR A 97 12.80 9.54 8.87
CA THR A 97 14.10 10.02 8.40
C THR A 97 15.25 9.42 9.22
N SER A 98 15.08 9.33 10.53
CA SER A 98 16.04 8.72 11.46
C SER A 98 15.82 7.21 11.58
N ALA A 99 16.87 6.41 11.43
CA ALA A 99 16.84 4.97 11.68
C ALA A 99 16.43 4.65 13.14
N ARG A 100 16.89 5.44 14.11
CA ARG A 100 16.53 5.26 15.53
C ARG A 100 15.03 5.46 15.77
N GLU A 101 14.44 6.49 15.17
CA GLU A 101 13.01 6.75 15.28
C GLU A 101 12.19 5.70 14.52
N THR A 102 12.69 5.21 13.38
CA THR A 102 12.11 4.07 12.66
C THR A 102 12.05 2.82 13.56
N VAL A 103 13.12 2.52 14.29
CA VAL A 103 13.14 1.41 15.27
C VAL A 103 12.14 1.65 16.39
N GLU A 104 12.04 2.86 16.94
CA GLU A 104 11.08 3.21 17.99
C GLU A 104 9.64 2.94 17.53
N LEU A 105 9.25 3.44 16.36
CA LEU A 105 7.91 3.21 15.80
C LEU A 105 7.68 1.74 15.44
N THR A 106 8.72 1.03 14.98
CA THR A 106 8.64 -0.40 14.65
C THR A 106 8.37 -1.24 15.91
N ARG A 107 9.06 -0.95 17.00
CA ARG A 107 8.83 -1.60 18.30
C ARG A 107 7.42 -1.29 18.82
N HIS A 108 7.00 -0.03 18.76
CA HIS A 108 5.64 0.36 19.15
C HIS A 108 4.57 -0.39 18.35
N ALA A 109 4.72 -0.49 17.02
CA ALA A 109 3.79 -1.25 16.19
C ALA A 109 3.74 -2.74 16.56
N ALA A 110 4.90 -3.33 16.89
CA ALA A 110 4.98 -4.71 17.37
C ALA A 110 4.28 -4.90 18.73
N GLU A 111 4.45 -3.95 19.65
CA GLU A 111 3.80 -3.95 20.98
C GLU A 111 2.29 -3.75 20.86
N ALA A 112 1.84 -2.90 19.95
CA ALA A 112 0.42 -2.71 19.64
C ALA A 112 -0.25 -3.94 19.03
N GLY A 113 0.52 -4.89 18.47
CA GLY A 113 -0.01 -6.13 17.90
C GLY A 113 -0.08 -6.16 16.37
N ALA A 114 0.57 -5.24 15.66
CA ALA A 114 0.67 -5.31 14.19
C ALA A 114 1.30 -6.65 13.75
N SER A 115 0.85 -7.19 12.63
CA SER A 115 1.42 -8.42 12.07
C SER A 115 2.82 -8.17 11.51
N ALA A 116 2.98 -7.07 10.79
CA ALA A 116 4.22 -6.68 10.17
C ALA A 116 4.34 -5.14 10.12
N VAL A 117 5.56 -4.67 9.87
CA VAL A 117 5.77 -3.27 9.50
C VAL A 117 6.16 -3.14 8.03
N MET A 118 5.82 -2.00 7.42
CA MET A 118 6.30 -1.68 6.08
C MET A 118 7.31 -0.54 6.13
N LEU A 119 8.46 -0.76 5.52
CA LEU A 119 9.52 0.22 5.38
C LEU A 119 9.78 0.49 3.90
N ARG A 120 9.77 1.76 3.52
CA ARG A 120 10.20 2.19 2.19
C ARG A 120 11.69 2.56 2.19
N ASN A 121 12.25 2.78 1.01
CA ASN A 121 13.65 3.22 0.88
C ASN A 121 13.91 4.42 1.80
N PRO A 122 15.01 4.41 2.57
CA PRO A 122 15.36 5.55 3.42
C PRO A 122 15.58 6.81 2.57
N LEU A 123 15.06 7.96 3.04
CA LEU A 123 14.95 9.19 2.25
C LEU A 123 16.30 9.78 1.81
N PHE A 124 17.35 9.54 2.58
CA PHE A 124 18.68 10.13 2.35
C PHE A 124 19.78 9.11 2.05
N ALA A 125 19.43 7.83 1.88
CA ALA A 125 20.39 6.87 1.36
C ALA A 125 20.63 7.14 -0.13
N THR A 126 21.88 7.38 -0.49
CA THR A 126 22.28 7.74 -1.85
C THR A 126 22.81 6.55 -2.66
N ASP A 127 23.01 5.41 -2.01
CA ASP A 127 23.51 4.19 -2.59
C ASP A 127 22.92 2.94 -1.92
N GLU A 128 23.13 1.79 -2.54
CA GLU A 128 22.61 0.50 -2.06
C GLU A 128 23.23 0.05 -0.73
N ARG A 129 24.47 0.43 -0.46
CA ARG A 129 25.14 0.12 0.81
C ARG A 129 24.45 0.83 1.98
N GLY A 130 24.16 2.13 1.84
CA GLY A 130 23.44 2.88 2.84
C GLY A 130 22.03 2.34 3.09
N VAL A 131 21.36 1.88 2.03
CA VAL A 131 20.05 1.20 2.14
C VAL A 131 20.19 -0.12 2.91
N TYR A 132 21.16 -0.95 2.57
CA TYR A 132 21.42 -2.21 3.26
C TYR A 132 21.68 -2.00 4.76
N GLU A 133 22.56 -1.06 5.13
CA GLU A 133 22.91 -0.75 6.52
C GLU A 133 21.69 -0.22 7.31
N PHE A 134 20.84 0.58 6.67
CA PHE A 134 19.59 1.04 7.28
C PHE A 134 18.66 -0.15 7.64
N TYR A 135 18.41 -1.04 6.68
CA TYR A 135 17.54 -2.20 6.92
C TYR A 135 18.15 -3.18 7.91
N ARG A 136 19.48 -3.38 7.87
CA ARG A 136 20.21 -4.19 8.85
C ARG A 136 20.00 -3.61 10.26
N TYR A 137 20.22 -2.31 10.42
CA TYR A 137 20.03 -1.64 11.70
C TYR A 137 18.61 -1.80 12.25
N VAL A 138 17.58 -1.63 11.41
CA VAL A 138 16.19 -1.79 11.85
C VAL A 138 15.89 -3.26 12.19
N SER A 139 16.31 -4.19 11.34
CA SER A 139 16.11 -5.63 11.55
C SER A 139 16.76 -6.12 12.83
N ASP A 140 18.00 -5.72 13.10
CA ASP A 140 18.73 -6.14 14.30
C ASP A 140 18.18 -5.54 15.60
N ASN A 141 17.43 -4.43 15.50
CA ASN A 141 16.88 -3.72 16.66
C ASN A 141 15.36 -3.88 16.82
N SER A 142 14.72 -4.78 16.06
CA SER A 142 13.29 -5.06 16.17
C SER A 142 13.01 -6.56 15.97
N ASP A 143 11.90 -7.06 16.51
CA ASP A 143 11.49 -8.47 16.37
C ASP A 143 10.07 -8.51 15.80
N ILE A 144 9.93 -8.15 14.52
CA ILE A 144 8.66 -8.18 13.78
C ILE A 144 8.95 -8.39 12.30
N ALA A 145 8.01 -8.98 11.56
CA ALA A 145 8.09 -9.12 10.11
C ALA A 145 8.18 -7.76 9.41
N ILE A 146 9.06 -7.66 8.41
CA ILE A 146 9.30 -6.45 7.63
C ILE A 146 8.89 -6.67 6.17
N VAL A 147 7.98 -5.82 5.70
CA VAL A 147 7.59 -5.68 4.29
C VAL A 147 8.35 -4.50 3.71
N LEU A 148 9.13 -4.71 2.67
CA LEU A 148 9.80 -3.63 1.97
C LEU A 148 8.83 -2.87 1.07
N GLN A 149 9.08 -1.57 0.84
CA GLN A 149 8.45 -0.83 -0.25
C GLN A 149 9.51 -0.24 -1.16
N ASN A 150 9.66 -0.79 -2.35
CA ASN A 150 10.61 -0.28 -3.35
C ASN A 150 9.96 0.81 -4.18
N VAL A 151 10.32 2.06 -3.92
CA VAL A 151 9.73 3.23 -4.56
C VAL A 151 10.80 4.29 -4.83
N ALA A 152 10.86 4.81 -6.06
CA ALA A 152 11.60 6.02 -6.41
C ALA A 152 10.64 7.20 -6.53
N GLY A 153 11.12 8.42 -6.33
CA GLY A 153 10.28 9.61 -6.24
C GLY A 153 9.42 9.64 -4.97
N ALA A 154 8.60 10.66 -4.78
CA ALA A 154 7.72 10.81 -3.61
C ALA A 154 8.42 10.45 -2.27
N GLY A 155 9.69 10.82 -2.12
CA GLY A 155 10.53 10.55 -0.95
C GLY A 155 11.41 9.31 -1.01
N GLY A 156 11.46 8.55 -2.11
CA GLY A 156 12.51 7.56 -2.41
C GLY A 156 13.52 8.14 -3.41
N VAL A 157 14.81 7.89 -3.22
CA VAL A 157 15.86 8.47 -4.09
C VAL A 157 16.01 7.66 -5.38
N PHE A 158 15.99 6.33 -5.28
CA PHE A 158 16.12 5.41 -6.41
C PHE A 158 15.38 4.10 -6.10
N TYR A 159 15.20 3.26 -7.11
CA TYR A 159 14.75 1.88 -6.91
C TYR A 159 15.93 1.01 -6.50
N MET A 160 15.75 0.25 -5.41
CA MET A 160 16.70 -0.82 -5.01
C MET A 160 16.79 -1.87 -6.11
N SER A 161 17.98 -2.39 -6.39
CA SER A 161 18.15 -3.48 -7.36
C SER A 161 17.54 -4.80 -6.87
N PRO A 162 17.11 -5.70 -7.79
CA PRO A 162 16.67 -7.03 -7.40
C PRO A 162 17.72 -7.81 -6.61
N GLY A 163 19.01 -7.61 -6.92
CA GLY A 163 20.12 -8.25 -6.21
C GLY A 163 20.22 -7.83 -4.75
N LEU A 164 20.19 -6.53 -4.46
CA LEU A 164 20.19 -6.01 -3.09
C LEU A 164 18.99 -6.54 -2.29
N ILE A 165 17.79 -6.49 -2.88
CA ILE A 165 16.57 -6.92 -2.18
C ILE A 165 16.65 -8.41 -1.86
N ALA A 166 17.10 -9.25 -2.81
CA ALA A 166 17.26 -10.69 -2.59
C ALA A 166 18.31 -10.99 -1.52
N GLN A 167 19.45 -10.28 -1.53
CA GLN A 167 20.47 -10.38 -0.49
C GLN A 167 19.90 -10.04 0.90
N MET A 168 19.18 -8.93 1.04
CA MET A 168 18.55 -8.55 2.31
C MET A 168 17.54 -9.60 2.78
N ALA A 169 16.75 -10.18 1.87
CA ALA A 169 15.81 -11.23 2.22
C ALA A 169 16.52 -12.53 2.66
N GLU A 170 17.68 -12.83 2.11
CA GLU A 170 18.48 -14.00 2.53
C GLU A 170 19.11 -13.80 3.91
N GLU A 171 19.74 -12.65 4.13
CA GLU A 171 20.56 -12.39 5.32
C GLU A 171 19.79 -11.85 6.53
N MET A 172 18.59 -11.27 6.32
CA MET A 172 17.76 -10.66 7.36
C MET A 172 16.43 -11.43 7.52
N PRO A 173 16.28 -12.31 8.51
CA PRO A 173 15.08 -13.14 8.67
C PRO A 173 13.75 -12.37 8.77
N ALA A 174 13.79 -11.14 9.27
CA ALA A 174 12.63 -10.27 9.37
C ALA A 174 12.07 -9.83 8.01
N ILE A 175 12.94 -9.69 6.99
CA ILE A 175 12.55 -9.22 5.64
C ILE A 175 11.93 -10.37 4.87
N CYS A 176 10.62 -10.27 4.59
CA CYS A 176 9.84 -11.40 4.09
C CYS A 176 8.93 -11.09 2.91
N ALA A 177 8.62 -9.82 2.68
CA ALA A 177 7.73 -9.42 1.60
C ALA A 177 8.12 -8.05 1.05
N ILE A 178 7.63 -7.72 -0.15
CA ILE A 178 7.86 -6.43 -0.77
C ILE A 178 6.64 -5.94 -1.55
N LYS A 179 6.34 -4.65 -1.40
CA LYS A 179 5.52 -3.86 -2.31
C LYS A 179 6.43 -3.20 -3.34
N ASN A 180 6.52 -3.78 -4.53
CA ASN A 180 7.47 -3.35 -5.55
C ASN A 180 6.81 -2.43 -6.59
N LEU A 181 7.27 -1.18 -6.67
CA LEU A 181 6.79 -0.17 -7.60
C LEU A 181 7.74 0.03 -8.80
N ALA A 182 8.83 -0.74 -8.88
CA ALA A 182 9.79 -0.64 -9.98
C ALA A 182 9.32 -1.31 -11.29
N GLY A 183 8.09 -1.82 -11.32
CA GLY A 183 7.48 -2.42 -12.50
C GLY A 183 7.59 -3.95 -12.58
N GLY A 184 6.92 -4.51 -13.60
CA GLY A 184 6.76 -5.95 -13.74
C GLY A 184 8.07 -6.71 -13.99
N SER A 185 8.91 -6.24 -14.91
CA SER A 185 10.21 -6.87 -15.20
C SER A 185 11.13 -6.92 -14.00
N HIS A 186 11.14 -5.85 -13.19
CA HIS A 186 11.90 -5.80 -11.95
C HIS A 186 11.34 -6.80 -10.92
N SER A 187 10.02 -6.90 -10.79
CA SER A 187 9.37 -7.83 -9.86
C SER A 187 9.64 -9.29 -10.24
N ILE A 188 9.61 -9.62 -11.53
CA ILE A 188 9.94 -10.93 -12.06
C ILE A 188 11.42 -11.29 -11.79
N ALA A 189 12.35 -10.36 -12.06
CA ALA A 189 13.76 -10.55 -11.79
C ALA A 189 14.01 -10.79 -10.29
N LEU A 190 13.37 -10.00 -9.44
CA LEU A 190 13.45 -10.17 -7.99
C LEU A 190 12.92 -11.53 -7.54
N LYS A 191 11.73 -11.96 -8.00
CA LYS A 191 11.17 -13.27 -7.61
C LYS A 191 12.05 -14.43 -8.02
N LYS A 192 12.72 -14.35 -9.18
CA LYS A 192 13.71 -15.35 -9.61
C LYS A 192 14.92 -15.43 -8.68
N LEU A 193 15.37 -14.30 -8.12
CA LEU A 193 16.52 -14.27 -7.21
C LEU A 193 16.14 -14.66 -5.78
N ALA A 194 15.02 -14.12 -5.28
CA ALA A 194 14.59 -14.32 -3.90
C ALA A 194 13.88 -15.67 -3.67
N GLY A 195 13.28 -16.25 -4.72
CA GLY A 195 12.53 -17.52 -4.63
C GLY A 195 11.42 -17.44 -3.57
N ASP A 196 11.39 -18.43 -2.68
CA ASP A 196 10.42 -18.52 -1.57
C ASP A 196 10.85 -17.74 -0.33
N ASN A 197 12.03 -17.10 -0.36
CA ASN A 197 12.48 -16.27 0.76
C ASN A 197 11.70 -14.96 0.90
N MET A 198 10.94 -14.58 -0.15
CA MET A 198 10.21 -13.32 -0.16
C MET A 198 8.91 -13.41 -0.97
N ALA A 199 7.82 -12.89 -0.42
CA ALA A 199 6.62 -12.62 -1.18
C ALA A 199 6.77 -11.31 -1.97
N VAL A 200 6.62 -11.38 -3.29
CA VAL A 200 6.82 -10.24 -4.20
C VAL A 200 5.49 -9.75 -4.75
N SER A 201 4.96 -8.66 -4.19
CA SER A 201 3.79 -7.97 -4.72
C SER A 201 4.20 -7.01 -5.82
N CYS A 202 3.60 -7.12 -6.98
CA CYS A 202 3.73 -6.15 -8.06
C CYS A 202 2.63 -5.09 -7.98
N PHE A 203 3.00 -3.82 -8.10
CA PHE A 203 2.03 -2.73 -8.05
C PHE A 203 1.23 -2.58 -9.36
N ASP A 204 1.79 -3.03 -10.47
CA ASP A 204 1.16 -3.01 -11.78
C ASP A 204 0.18 -4.18 -11.93
N SER A 205 -1.09 -3.85 -12.14
CA SER A 205 -2.15 -4.86 -12.30
C SER A 205 -1.91 -5.78 -13.51
N TYR A 206 -1.33 -5.27 -14.60
CA TYR A 206 -0.98 -6.10 -15.76
C TYR A 206 0.16 -7.07 -15.43
N ALA A 207 1.17 -6.61 -14.73
CA ALA A 207 2.27 -7.46 -14.29
C ALA A 207 1.81 -8.47 -13.23
N LEU A 208 0.86 -8.10 -12.36
CA LEU A 208 0.23 -9.06 -11.45
C LEU A 208 -0.46 -10.18 -12.23
N MET A 209 -1.28 -9.83 -13.21
CA MET A 209 -1.97 -10.80 -14.07
C MET A 209 -0.99 -11.69 -14.82
N SER A 210 0.02 -11.11 -15.48
CA SER A 210 1.00 -11.87 -16.28
C SER A 210 1.95 -12.69 -15.42
N GLY A 211 2.31 -12.24 -14.23
CA GLY A 211 3.24 -12.92 -13.35
C GLY A 211 2.61 -14.05 -12.55
N VAL A 212 1.41 -13.86 -12.01
CA VAL A 212 0.71 -14.86 -11.19
C VAL A 212 0.12 -15.99 -12.04
N ILE A 213 -0.49 -15.63 -13.18
CA ILE A 213 -1.09 -16.61 -14.11
C ILE A 213 -0.04 -17.32 -14.96
N SER A 214 1.17 -16.75 -15.09
CA SER A 214 2.26 -17.44 -15.76
C SER A 214 2.52 -18.79 -15.11
N PRO A 215 2.74 -19.86 -15.89
CA PRO A 215 3.12 -21.18 -15.36
C PRO A 215 4.34 -21.17 -14.44
N LEU A 216 5.09 -20.05 -14.44
CA LEU A 216 6.30 -19.88 -13.62
C LEU A 216 6.03 -19.22 -12.26
N GLY A 217 4.80 -18.72 -11.97
CA GLY A 217 4.48 -18.08 -10.67
C GLY A 217 5.43 -16.93 -10.32
N LEU A 218 5.66 -16.00 -11.26
CA LEU A 218 6.77 -15.04 -11.19
C LEU A 218 6.54 -13.83 -10.28
N VAL A 219 5.35 -13.68 -9.71
CA VAL A 219 5.02 -12.72 -8.64
C VAL A 219 3.95 -13.33 -7.74
N ASP A 220 3.86 -12.87 -6.51
CA ASP A 220 2.86 -13.38 -5.57
C ASP A 220 1.53 -12.61 -5.71
N PRO A 221 0.37 -13.27 -5.50
CA PRO A 221 -0.95 -12.70 -5.74
C PRO A 221 -1.39 -11.77 -4.60
N ILE A 222 -0.63 -10.71 -4.39
CA ILE A 222 -0.86 -9.70 -3.35
C ILE A 222 -1.09 -8.35 -3.99
N LEU A 223 -2.23 -7.74 -3.74
CA LEU A 223 -2.58 -6.42 -4.20
C LEU A 223 -2.50 -5.44 -3.04
N LEU A 224 -1.39 -4.73 -2.94
CA LEU A 224 -1.08 -3.76 -1.89
C LEU A 224 -1.21 -2.34 -2.45
N GLY A 225 -2.35 -1.68 -2.25
CA GLY A 225 -2.43 -0.33 -2.77
C GLY A 225 -3.80 0.34 -2.62
N ARG A 226 -3.86 1.62 -2.91
CA ARG A 226 -5.10 2.41 -2.88
C ARG A 226 -6.09 2.03 -3.94
N GLN A 227 -5.63 1.43 -5.02
CA GLN A 227 -6.49 0.96 -6.09
C GLN A 227 -7.48 -0.08 -5.58
N SER A 228 -7.06 -0.90 -4.62
CA SER A 228 -7.95 -1.87 -3.98
C SER A 228 -9.18 -1.24 -3.33
N MET A 229 -9.08 0.01 -2.89
CA MET A 229 -10.19 0.75 -2.31
C MET A 229 -10.88 1.69 -3.31
N LEU A 230 -10.12 2.32 -4.22
CA LEU A 230 -10.63 3.39 -5.09
C LEU A 230 -11.20 2.91 -6.43
N PHE A 231 -10.86 1.69 -6.88
CA PHE A 231 -11.29 1.15 -8.16
C PHE A 231 -12.38 0.09 -8.02
N GLN A 232 -13.13 0.16 -6.93
CA GLN A 232 -14.27 -0.70 -6.68
C GLN A 232 -15.24 -0.03 -5.72
N THR A 233 -16.44 -0.57 -5.61
CA THR A 233 -17.47 -0.17 -4.64
C THR A 233 -18.02 -1.41 -3.94
N PRO A 234 -18.75 -1.29 -2.83
CA PRO A 234 -19.38 -2.44 -2.19
C PRO A 234 -20.29 -3.26 -3.12
N ASP A 235 -20.93 -2.59 -4.08
CA ASP A 235 -21.82 -3.24 -5.05
C ASP A 235 -21.07 -3.81 -6.27
N ASN A 236 -19.80 -3.43 -6.45
CA ASN A 236 -18.97 -3.86 -7.58
C ASN A 236 -17.49 -4.02 -7.16
N LEU A 237 -17.13 -5.18 -6.66
CA LEU A 237 -15.80 -5.52 -6.13
C LEU A 237 -14.80 -5.93 -7.23
N ILE A 238 -14.67 -5.14 -8.30
CA ILE A 238 -13.87 -5.52 -9.46
C ILE A 238 -12.38 -5.73 -9.17
N MET A 239 -11.78 -4.98 -8.25
CA MET A 239 -10.38 -5.19 -7.87
C MET A 239 -10.18 -6.52 -7.14
N ARG A 240 -11.13 -6.86 -6.26
CA ARG A 240 -11.12 -8.16 -5.61
C ARG A 240 -11.35 -9.29 -6.62
N GLN A 241 -12.33 -9.16 -7.50
CA GLN A 241 -12.60 -10.13 -8.57
C GLN A 241 -11.37 -10.33 -9.46
N PHE A 242 -10.71 -9.24 -9.87
CA PHE A 242 -9.46 -9.29 -10.63
C PHE A 242 -8.36 -10.05 -9.89
N CYS A 243 -8.12 -9.71 -8.62
CA CYS A 243 -7.09 -10.35 -7.80
C CYS A 243 -7.36 -11.85 -7.64
N TYR A 244 -8.60 -12.23 -7.36
CA TYR A 244 -8.97 -13.63 -7.18
C TYR A 244 -8.99 -14.41 -8.49
N ALA A 245 -9.37 -13.82 -9.62
CA ALA A 245 -9.19 -14.43 -10.94
C ALA A 245 -7.70 -14.74 -11.21
N CYS A 246 -6.78 -13.82 -10.79
CA CYS A 246 -5.34 -14.11 -10.86
C CYS A 246 -4.92 -15.26 -9.93
N ILE A 247 -5.45 -15.33 -8.71
CA ILE A 247 -5.15 -16.39 -7.74
C ILE A 247 -5.63 -17.76 -8.25
N GLU A 248 -6.81 -17.79 -8.85
CA GLU A 248 -7.47 -18.99 -9.34
C GLU A 248 -6.99 -19.44 -10.73
N GLY A 249 -6.19 -18.60 -11.41
CA GLY A 249 -5.67 -18.85 -12.75
C GLY A 249 -6.70 -18.62 -13.87
N ASP A 250 -7.80 -17.92 -13.59
CA ASP A 250 -8.79 -17.55 -14.62
C ASP A 250 -8.30 -16.34 -15.43
N LEU A 251 -7.47 -16.64 -16.43
CA LEU A 251 -6.91 -15.63 -17.33
C LEU A 251 -7.98 -14.91 -18.14
N ALA A 252 -9.06 -15.59 -18.50
CA ALA A 252 -10.13 -14.97 -19.31
C ALA A 252 -10.83 -13.88 -18.50
N GLN A 253 -11.25 -14.19 -17.27
CA GLN A 253 -11.87 -13.22 -16.37
C GLN A 253 -10.90 -12.09 -15.99
N ALA A 254 -9.66 -12.40 -15.66
CA ALA A 254 -8.66 -11.39 -15.30
C ALA A 254 -8.43 -10.39 -16.46
N ARG A 255 -8.33 -10.88 -17.69
CA ARG A 255 -8.18 -10.03 -18.89
C ARG A 255 -9.41 -9.17 -19.16
N GLU A 256 -10.60 -9.74 -19.06
CA GLU A 256 -11.85 -9.00 -19.24
C GLU A 256 -11.93 -7.84 -18.25
N ILE A 257 -11.75 -8.10 -16.97
CA ILE A 257 -11.79 -7.06 -15.92
C ILE A 257 -10.70 -6.01 -16.19
N TYR A 258 -9.48 -6.43 -16.48
CA TYR A 258 -8.37 -5.50 -16.69
C TYR A 258 -8.63 -4.56 -17.87
N PHE A 259 -8.92 -5.11 -19.06
CA PHE A 259 -9.04 -4.31 -20.28
C PHE A 259 -10.32 -3.52 -20.36
N ASN A 260 -11.43 -4.04 -19.86
CA ASN A 260 -12.73 -3.40 -20.01
C ASN A 260 -13.11 -2.49 -18.84
N GLN A 261 -12.52 -2.70 -17.65
CA GLN A 261 -12.91 -1.95 -16.45
C GLN A 261 -11.76 -1.21 -15.77
N LEU A 262 -10.56 -1.79 -15.67
CA LEU A 262 -9.47 -1.20 -14.89
C LEU A 262 -8.59 -0.23 -15.67
N THR A 263 -8.43 -0.41 -16.99
CA THR A 263 -7.48 0.40 -17.77
C THR A 263 -7.81 1.89 -17.75
N HIS A 264 -9.07 2.27 -17.87
CA HIS A 264 -9.45 3.70 -17.84
C HIS A 264 -9.35 4.30 -16.44
N LEU A 265 -9.65 3.56 -15.38
CA LEU A 265 -9.45 3.99 -13.99
C LEU A 265 -7.96 4.15 -13.69
N THR A 266 -7.12 3.23 -14.17
CA THR A 266 -5.68 3.29 -14.06
C THR A 266 -5.13 4.54 -14.75
N LYS A 267 -5.59 4.82 -15.98
CA LYS A 267 -5.20 6.03 -16.72
C LYS A 267 -5.62 7.30 -15.98
N LEU A 268 -6.88 7.38 -15.56
CA LEU A 268 -7.40 8.50 -14.79
C LEU A 268 -6.58 8.75 -13.53
N TYR A 269 -6.26 7.70 -12.79
CA TYR A 269 -5.50 7.78 -11.53
C TYR A 269 -4.04 8.22 -11.75
N TYR A 270 -3.31 7.52 -12.64
CA TYR A 270 -1.85 7.66 -12.80
C TYR A 270 -1.41 8.73 -13.79
N GLN A 271 -2.29 9.28 -14.61
CA GLN A 271 -1.91 10.22 -15.65
C GLN A 271 -2.73 11.51 -15.67
N GLU A 272 -3.95 11.48 -15.16
CA GLU A 272 -4.89 12.57 -15.37
C GLU A 272 -5.34 13.29 -14.09
N ALA A 273 -5.40 12.60 -12.94
CA ALA A 273 -5.99 13.16 -11.72
C ALA A 273 -5.08 13.12 -10.48
N VAL A 274 -4.70 11.91 -10.00
CA VAL A 274 -4.03 11.76 -8.70
C VAL A 274 -2.51 11.86 -8.82
N ILE A 275 -1.94 11.18 -9.80
CA ILE A 275 -0.51 11.24 -10.13
C ILE A 275 -0.41 11.83 -11.53
N ARG A 276 0.26 12.96 -11.66
CA ARG A 276 0.37 13.66 -12.94
C ARG A 276 1.82 14.04 -13.20
N PRO A 277 2.30 13.95 -14.45
CA PRO A 277 3.55 14.57 -14.82
C PRO A 277 3.41 16.09 -14.71
N ASN A 278 4.39 16.73 -14.10
CA ASN A 278 4.45 18.19 -14.08
C ASN A 278 5.54 18.70 -15.04
N PRO A 279 5.51 19.99 -15.42
CA PRO A 279 6.45 20.57 -16.39
C PRO A 279 7.94 20.42 -16.02
N GLY A 280 8.25 20.20 -14.74
CA GLY A 280 9.62 19.98 -14.25
C GLY A 280 10.09 18.53 -14.35
N GLY A 281 9.33 17.63 -15.01
CA GLY A 281 9.69 16.22 -15.17
C GLY A 281 9.52 15.38 -13.91
N THR A 282 8.95 15.93 -12.83
CA THR A 282 8.59 15.22 -11.61
C THR A 282 7.12 14.78 -11.67
N LEU A 283 6.73 13.89 -10.76
CA LEU A 283 5.34 13.48 -10.63
C LEU A 283 4.67 14.28 -9.50
N GLU A 284 3.60 14.98 -9.84
CA GLU A 284 2.68 15.53 -8.86
C GLU A 284 1.86 14.39 -8.26
N TYR A 285 1.74 14.39 -6.94
CA TYR A 285 0.94 13.41 -6.20
C TYR A 285 0.08 14.14 -5.16
N ASN A 286 -1.24 14.15 -5.39
CA ASN A 286 -2.16 14.93 -4.56
C ASN A 286 -3.10 14.05 -3.73
N GLN A 287 -2.88 14.04 -2.41
CA GLN A 287 -3.71 13.28 -1.45
C GLN A 287 -5.13 13.82 -1.31
N ALA A 288 -5.34 15.13 -1.49
CA ALA A 288 -6.67 15.71 -1.42
C ALA A 288 -7.55 15.23 -2.60
N VAL A 289 -6.94 14.94 -3.77
CA VAL A 289 -7.64 14.29 -4.88
C VAL A 289 -8.05 12.86 -4.53
N VAL A 290 -7.19 12.11 -3.83
CA VAL A 290 -7.52 10.76 -3.34
C VAL A 290 -8.73 10.80 -2.41
N LYS A 291 -8.76 11.74 -1.45
CA LYS A 291 -9.90 11.90 -0.54
C LYS A 291 -11.17 12.34 -1.25
N TYR A 292 -11.05 13.26 -2.22
CA TYR A 292 -12.19 13.66 -3.04
C TYR A 292 -12.78 12.48 -3.82
N TRP A 293 -11.93 11.68 -4.48
CA TRP A 293 -12.34 10.45 -5.15
C TRP A 293 -13.07 9.51 -4.21
N ALA A 294 -12.46 9.23 -3.05
CA ALA A 294 -13.03 8.36 -2.03
C ALA A 294 -14.41 8.86 -1.53
N THR A 295 -14.56 10.18 -1.36
CA THR A 295 -15.84 10.79 -0.96
C THR A 295 -16.94 10.54 -2.01
N LEU A 296 -16.63 10.64 -3.31
CA LEU A 296 -17.58 10.37 -4.38
C LEU A 296 -18.04 8.90 -4.39
N LEU A 297 -17.19 7.98 -3.95
CA LEU A 297 -17.52 6.55 -3.81
C LEU A 297 -18.26 6.22 -2.50
N GLY A 298 -18.53 7.22 -1.63
CA GLY A 298 -19.15 6.99 -0.33
C GLY A 298 -18.23 6.35 0.72
N ILE A 299 -16.91 6.32 0.46
CA ILE A 299 -15.94 5.82 1.42
C ILE A 299 -15.85 6.80 2.60
N PRO A 300 -15.89 6.35 3.88
CA PRO A 300 -16.00 7.22 5.03
C PRO A 300 -14.68 7.96 5.41
N VAL A 301 -14.07 8.66 4.45
CA VAL A 301 -12.82 9.41 4.65
C VAL A 301 -13.01 10.80 5.28
N GLY A 302 -14.24 11.25 5.46
CA GLY A 302 -14.55 12.57 6.02
C GLY A 302 -14.32 13.70 5.04
N LYS A 303 -13.77 14.82 5.52
CA LYS A 303 -13.47 15.99 4.71
C LYS A 303 -12.45 15.65 3.61
N PRO A 304 -12.70 16.01 2.33
CA PRO A 304 -11.77 15.74 1.24
C PRO A 304 -10.61 16.73 1.22
N ALA A 305 -9.94 16.88 2.35
CA ALA A 305 -8.77 17.76 2.53
C ALA A 305 -7.60 16.98 3.12
N ALA A 306 -6.41 17.34 2.72
CA ALA A 306 -5.15 16.89 3.32
C ALA A 306 -4.54 18.06 4.11
N ARG A 307 -3.63 17.74 5.05
CA ARG A 307 -2.87 18.76 5.76
C ARG A 307 -1.92 19.52 4.83
N ALA A 308 -1.58 20.75 5.17
CA ALA A 308 -0.53 21.48 4.49
C ALA A 308 0.76 20.64 4.38
N PRO A 309 1.51 20.77 3.26
CA PRO A 309 1.38 21.74 2.17
C PRO A 309 0.52 21.23 0.98
N VAL A 310 -0.36 20.27 1.15
CA VAL A 310 -1.16 19.70 0.05
C VAL A 310 -2.29 20.65 -0.32
N SER A 311 -2.28 21.11 -1.58
CA SER A 311 -3.35 21.96 -2.10
C SER A 311 -4.63 21.18 -2.36
N PRO A 312 -5.81 21.78 -2.15
CA PRO A 312 -7.08 21.16 -2.53
C PRO A 312 -7.14 20.93 -4.04
N PRO A 313 -7.92 19.96 -4.53
CA PRO A 313 -8.08 19.71 -5.95
C PRO A 313 -8.77 20.90 -6.63
N THR A 314 -8.27 21.25 -7.82
CA THR A 314 -8.92 22.27 -8.67
C THR A 314 -10.25 21.74 -9.19
N ASP A 315 -11.14 22.68 -9.63
CA ASP A 315 -12.45 22.26 -10.18
C ASP A 315 -12.30 21.44 -11.47
N GLU A 316 -11.28 21.71 -12.29
CA GLU A 316 -10.93 20.89 -13.44
C GLU A 316 -10.63 19.43 -13.03
N ILE A 317 -9.85 19.23 -11.98
CA ILE A 317 -9.52 17.87 -11.50
C ILE A 317 -10.74 17.19 -10.88
N LYS A 318 -11.55 17.93 -10.12
CA LYS A 318 -12.81 17.39 -9.58
C LYS A 318 -13.74 16.91 -10.69
N GLU A 319 -13.87 17.68 -11.76
CA GLU A 319 -14.72 17.30 -12.90
C GLU A 319 -14.16 16.08 -13.64
N LYS A 320 -12.85 16.00 -13.88
CA LYS A 320 -12.20 14.82 -14.46
C LYS A 320 -12.46 13.55 -13.64
N VAL A 321 -12.31 13.63 -12.32
CA VAL A 321 -12.57 12.49 -11.43
C VAL A 321 -14.04 12.08 -11.51
N ARG A 322 -14.96 13.05 -11.40
CA ARG A 322 -16.40 12.79 -11.48
C ARG A 322 -16.79 12.14 -12.82
N ALA A 323 -16.38 12.71 -13.93
CA ALA A 323 -16.64 12.18 -15.25
C ALA A 323 -16.09 10.77 -15.46
N GLY A 324 -14.87 10.51 -14.96
CA GLY A 324 -14.25 9.18 -15.00
C GLY A 324 -15.01 8.14 -14.20
N LEU A 325 -15.49 8.50 -12.99
CA LEU A 325 -16.29 7.60 -12.15
C LEU A 325 -17.70 7.35 -12.70
N LEU A 326 -18.32 8.36 -13.32
CA LEU A 326 -19.58 8.19 -14.05
C LEU A 326 -19.40 7.21 -15.22
N LYS A 327 -18.34 7.38 -16.01
CA LYS A 327 -18.00 6.48 -17.11
C LYS A 327 -17.74 5.05 -16.64
N ALA A 328 -17.17 4.88 -15.46
CA ALA A 328 -16.95 3.57 -14.83
C ALA A 328 -18.21 2.96 -14.22
N GLY A 329 -19.32 3.71 -14.16
CA GLY A 329 -20.55 3.26 -13.51
C GLY A 329 -20.46 3.18 -11.98
N PHE A 330 -19.49 3.84 -11.38
CA PHE A 330 -19.29 3.82 -9.91
C PHE A 330 -20.14 4.86 -9.18
N ILE A 331 -20.56 5.90 -9.87
CA ILE A 331 -21.48 6.90 -9.34
C ILE A 331 -22.60 7.14 -10.34
N LYS A 332 -23.73 7.67 -9.86
CA LYS A 332 -24.87 8.09 -10.70
C LYS A 332 -24.76 9.59 -11.03
N GLY A 333 -25.26 9.98 -12.16
CA GLY A 333 -25.28 11.38 -12.61
C GLY A 333 -26.25 12.26 -11.80
#